data_bfc389561e900db4843255f3f86486b0
#
_entry.id   bfc389561e900db4843255f3f86486b0
#
_cell.length_a   1.000
_cell.length_b   1.000
_cell.length_c   1.000
_cell.angle_alpha   90.00
_cell.angle_beta   90.00
_cell.angle_gamma   90.00
#
_symmetry.space_group_name_H-M   'P 1'
#
loop_
_entity.id
_entity.type
_entity.pdbx_description
1 polymer ?
#
loop_
_entity_poly.entity_id
_entity_poly.type
_entity_poly.pdbx_seq_one_letter_code
_entity_poly.pdbx_strand_id
1 'polypeptide(L)'
;NNKDLECKCLIEPLSVKRIFRLQDYFENHSLPRIRIFNEAELIARRILQNYPPDLPVALSDEASVHLVLVGLGSVGQSILLQLARLGHYRSGKKPKVTIIDRNVKQQWREMVEAYPPLMTLVQVETQELRIEEVSESDVDRWLFDEKPVTMAYVCTKDEIANLRFARLLVNRIQARDSD
;
A
#
# COMPACT_ATOMS: atom_id res chain seq x y z
N ASN A 1 34.02 25.74 11.44
CA ASN A 1 32.66 26.07 10.96
C ASN A 1 32.25 25.05 9.92
N ASN A 2 31.61 23.96 10.37
CA ASN A 2 31.18 22.88 9.48
C ASN A 2 29.77 23.24 8.94
N LYS A 3 29.73 24.22 8.02
CA LYS A 3 28.47 24.68 7.41
C LYS A 3 27.80 23.66 6.48
N ASP A 4 28.48 22.56 6.18
CA ASP A 4 28.05 21.52 5.23
C ASP A 4 27.67 20.20 5.91
N LEU A 5 27.52 20.17 7.24
CA LEU A 5 27.07 18.99 7.94
C LEU A 5 25.59 18.70 7.59
N GLU A 6 25.37 17.57 6.89
CA GLU A 6 24.06 17.02 6.63
C GLU A 6 23.78 15.85 7.60
N CYS A 7 22.74 15.95 8.39
CA CYS A 7 22.30 14.87 9.26
C CYS A 7 21.13 14.12 8.60
N LYS A 8 21.27 12.79 8.44
CA LYS A 8 20.18 11.92 7.96
C LYS A 8 19.60 11.17 9.12
N CYS A 9 18.32 11.40 9.41
CA CYS A 9 17.62 10.83 10.55
C CYS A 9 16.57 9.83 10.07
N LEU A 10 16.72 8.56 10.47
CA LEU A 10 15.69 7.54 10.28
C LEU A 10 14.61 7.75 11.33
N ILE A 11 13.38 7.86 10.89
CA ILE A 11 12.23 7.91 11.78
C ILE A 11 11.41 6.65 11.52
N GLU A 12 11.28 5.78 12.52
CA GLU A 12 10.28 4.73 12.49
C GLU A 12 8.88 5.33 12.42
N PRO A 13 7.89 4.61 11.86
CA PRO A 13 6.58 5.18 11.58
C PRO A 13 5.88 5.61 12.86
N LEU A 14 6.22 6.77 13.30
CA LEU A 14 5.35 7.59 14.13
C LEU A 14 4.22 8.04 13.21
N SER A 15 3.00 8.06 13.73
CA SER A 15 1.83 8.47 12.96
C SER A 15 2.20 9.59 11.99
N VAL A 16 1.78 9.47 10.75
CA VAL A 16 2.08 10.38 9.64
C VAL A 16 1.92 11.86 10.04
N LYS A 17 0.97 12.20 10.92
CA LYS A 17 0.83 13.53 11.54
C LYS A 17 2.08 14.04 12.26
N ARG A 18 2.86 13.13 12.84
CA ARG A 18 4.07 13.50 13.60
C ARG A 18 5.24 13.81 12.67
N ILE A 19 5.32 13.10 11.53
CA ILE A 19 6.35 13.33 10.51
C ILE A 19 6.18 14.70 9.87
N PHE A 20 4.94 15.09 9.50
CA PHE A 20 4.67 16.42 8.93
C PHE A 20 4.98 17.55 9.91
N ARG A 21 4.58 17.42 11.19
CA ARG A 21 4.92 18.44 12.19
C ARG A 21 6.42 18.58 12.39
N LEU A 22 7.18 17.49 12.26
CA LEU A 22 8.63 17.55 12.34
C LEU A 22 9.25 18.21 11.11
N GLN A 23 8.75 17.91 9.90
CA GLN A 23 9.19 18.57 8.67
C GLN A 23 8.94 20.08 8.74
N ASP A 24 7.71 20.51 9.07
CA ASP A 24 7.37 21.93 9.26
C ASP A 24 8.25 22.59 10.32
N TYR A 25 8.55 21.89 11.42
CA TYR A 25 9.42 22.40 12.46
C TYR A 25 10.85 22.63 11.96
N PHE A 26 11.41 21.70 11.18
CA PHE A 26 12.78 21.81 10.65
C PHE A 26 12.89 22.82 9.50
N GLU A 27 11.85 22.97 8.68
CA GLU A 27 11.82 23.97 7.60
C GLU A 27 11.73 25.41 8.12
N ASN A 28 11.02 25.62 9.23
CA ASN A 28 10.81 26.95 9.82
C ASN A 28 11.94 27.40 10.78
N HIS A 29 12.86 26.51 11.15
CA HIS A 29 13.98 26.83 12.01
C HIS A 29 15.28 26.65 11.23
N SER A 30 16.16 27.64 11.23
CA SER A 30 17.48 27.64 10.57
C SER A 30 18.45 26.61 11.19
N LEU A 31 18.00 25.37 11.34
CA LEU A 31 18.78 24.27 11.88
C LEU A 31 19.69 23.67 10.79
N PRO A 32 20.80 22.98 11.16
CA PRO A 32 21.64 22.28 10.21
C PRO A 32 20.76 21.32 9.37
N ARG A 33 21.14 21.10 8.09
CA ARG A 33 20.38 20.29 7.12
C ARG A 33 20.08 18.89 7.67
N ILE A 34 18.95 18.75 8.35
CA ILE A 34 18.45 17.46 8.81
C ILE A 34 17.51 16.94 7.74
N ARG A 35 17.86 15.79 7.14
CA ARG A 35 16.96 15.05 6.26
C ARG A 35 16.34 13.90 7.02
N ILE A 36 15.03 13.91 7.10
CA ILE A 36 14.24 12.84 7.69
C ILE A 36 13.88 11.84 6.58
N PHE A 37 14.07 10.56 6.83
CA PHE A 37 13.63 9.51 5.93
C PHE A 37 12.88 8.42 6.70
N ASN A 38 11.92 7.79 6.03
CA ASN A 38 11.13 6.69 6.55
C ASN A 38 11.42 5.45 5.71
N GLU A 39 11.87 4.38 6.34
CA GLU A 39 12.23 3.14 5.67
C GLU A 39 11.01 2.53 4.94
N ALA A 40 9.85 2.49 5.58
CA ALA A 40 8.64 1.95 4.97
C ALA A 40 8.22 2.72 3.71
N GLU A 41 8.41 4.04 3.69
CA GLU A 41 8.15 4.85 2.49
C GLU A 41 9.15 4.56 1.37
N LEU A 42 10.44 4.38 1.70
CA LEU A 42 11.45 4.01 0.71
C LEU A 42 11.18 2.63 0.12
N ILE A 43 10.83 1.66 0.96
CA ILE A 43 10.43 0.31 0.54
C ILE A 43 9.22 0.39 -0.39
N ALA A 44 8.16 1.09 0.03
CA ALA A 44 6.94 1.24 -0.77
C ALA A 44 7.21 1.87 -2.15
N ARG A 45 8.01 2.94 -2.19
CA ARG A 45 8.42 3.57 -3.47
C ARG A 45 9.16 2.59 -4.36
N ARG A 46 10.10 1.83 -3.79
CA ARG A 46 10.89 0.85 -4.56
C ARG A 46 10.03 -0.28 -5.09
N ILE A 47 9.08 -0.78 -4.29
CA ILE A 47 8.12 -1.81 -4.72
C ILE A 47 7.29 -1.28 -5.89
N LEU A 48 6.67 -0.12 -5.77
CA LEU A 48 5.80 0.45 -6.81
C LEU A 48 6.57 0.86 -8.07
N GLN A 49 7.84 1.23 -7.96
CA GLN A 49 8.69 1.49 -9.13
C GLN A 49 9.02 0.22 -9.92
N ASN A 50 9.28 -0.89 -9.23
CA ASN A 50 9.68 -2.13 -9.89
C ASN A 50 8.47 -2.99 -10.31
N TYR A 51 7.38 -2.87 -9.58
CA TYR A 51 6.16 -3.66 -9.74
C TYR A 51 4.94 -2.75 -9.68
N PRO A 52 4.73 -1.88 -10.67
CA PRO A 52 3.58 -0.96 -10.65
C PRO A 52 2.26 -1.73 -10.79
N PRO A 53 1.19 -1.30 -10.09
CA PRO A 53 -0.07 -2.03 -10.02
C PRO A 53 -0.87 -2.02 -11.35
N ASP A 54 -0.51 -1.15 -12.27
CA ASP A 54 -1.09 -1.02 -13.61
C ASP A 54 -0.32 -1.79 -14.69
N LEU A 55 0.81 -2.40 -14.36
CA LEU A 55 1.61 -3.16 -15.32
C LEU A 55 0.83 -4.27 -16.06
N PRO A 56 -0.06 -5.05 -15.38
CA PRO A 56 -0.84 -6.08 -16.04
C PRO A 56 -2.02 -5.54 -16.84
N VAL A 57 -2.36 -4.27 -16.67
CA VAL A 57 -3.57 -3.68 -17.28
C VAL A 57 -3.19 -3.07 -18.62
N ALA A 58 -3.81 -3.55 -19.70
CA ALA A 58 -3.65 -2.93 -21.00
C ALA A 58 -3.99 -1.44 -20.93
N LEU A 59 -3.30 -0.61 -21.72
CA LEU A 59 -3.51 0.84 -21.83
C LEU A 59 -4.87 1.18 -22.47
N SER A 60 -5.94 0.54 -22.03
CA SER A 60 -7.30 0.81 -22.47
C SER A 60 -7.94 1.88 -21.60
N ASP A 61 -8.77 2.73 -22.20
CA ASP A 61 -9.49 3.77 -21.47
C ASP A 61 -10.52 3.19 -20.46
N GLU A 62 -10.80 1.88 -20.54
CA GLU A 62 -11.69 1.17 -19.62
C GLU A 62 -10.95 0.46 -18.48
N ALA A 63 -9.63 0.42 -18.53
CA ALA A 63 -8.81 -0.27 -17.55
C ALA A 63 -9.04 0.26 -16.12
N SER A 64 -9.29 -0.64 -15.20
CA SER A 64 -9.38 -0.32 -13.78
C SER A 64 -8.34 -1.12 -13.01
N VAL A 65 -7.61 -0.45 -12.11
CA VAL A 65 -6.65 -1.11 -11.23
C VAL A 65 -7.38 -1.62 -9.99
N HIS A 66 -7.21 -2.91 -9.70
CA HIS A 66 -7.68 -3.52 -8.46
C HIS A 66 -6.51 -4.17 -7.73
N LEU A 67 -6.17 -3.62 -6.59
CA LEU A 67 -5.07 -4.06 -5.75
C LEU A 67 -5.59 -4.86 -4.55
N VAL A 68 -4.99 -6.01 -4.26
CA VAL A 68 -5.11 -6.68 -2.96
C VAL A 68 -3.90 -6.32 -2.10
N LEU A 69 -4.13 -5.74 -0.95
CA LEU A 69 -3.10 -5.35 0.02
C LEU A 69 -3.27 -6.15 1.30
N VAL A 70 -2.35 -7.06 1.57
CA VAL A 70 -2.35 -7.89 2.77
C VAL A 70 -1.34 -7.37 3.77
N GLY A 71 -1.85 -6.93 4.92
CA GLY A 71 -1.08 -6.25 5.97
C GLY A 71 -1.11 -4.72 5.81
N LEU A 72 -1.81 -4.04 6.72
CA LEU A 72 -1.88 -2.57 6.78
C LEU A 72 -0.90 -2.01 7.83
N GLY A 73 0.24 -2.67 8.02
CA GLY A 73 1.37 -2.15 8.80
C GLY A 73 2.05 -0.96 8.11
N SER A 74 3.22 -0.54 8.60
CA SER A 74 3.94 0.65 8.09
C SER A 74 4.21 0.61 6.59
N VAL A 75 4.61 -0.55 6.06
CA VAL A 75 4.86 -0.73 4.62
C VAL A 75 3.55 -0.68 3.83
N GLY A 76 2.52 -1.42 4.27
CA GLY A 76 1.20 -1.42 3.62
C GLY A 76 0.55 -0.04 3.58
N GLN A 77 0.61 0.71 4.70
CA GLN A 77 0.15 2.10 4.74
C GLN A 77 0.91 2.98 3.76
N SER A 78 2.23 2.81 3.68
CA SER A 78 3.07 3.58 2.75
C SER A 78 2.77 3.23 1.28
N ILE A 79 2.51 1.95 0.95
CA ILE A 79 2.07 1.52 -0.38
C ILE A 79 0.75 2.20 -0.73
N LEU A 80 -0.24 2.16 0.17
CA LEU A 80 -1.55 2.76 -0.06
C LEU A 80 -1.47 4.28 -0.27
N LEU A 81 -0.65 4.98 0.51
CA LEU A 81 -0.42 6.41 0.34
C LEU A 81 0.25 6.75 -0.99
N GLN A 82 1.26 5.98 -1.38
CA GLN A 82 1.93 6.18 -2.68
C GLN A 82 0.97 5.87 -3.84
N LEU A 83 0.16 4.81 -3.73
CA LEU A 83 -0.87 4.49 -4.71
C LEU A 83 -1.88 5.64 -4.86
N ALA A 84 -2.36 6.22 -3.76
CA ALA A 84 -3.26 7.36 -3.79
C ALA A 84 -2.64 8.60 -4.44
N ARG A 85 -1.34 8.83 -4.25
CA ARG A 85 -0.60 9.95 -4.87
C ARG A 85 -0.35 9.74 -6.36
N LEU A 86 -0.07 8.51 -6.78
CA LEU A 86 0.31 8.16 -8.15
C LEU A 86 -0.87 7.68 -9.00
N GLY A 87 -1.99 7.30 -8.36
CA GLY A 87 -3.13 6.63 -8.97
C GLY A 87 -3.99 7.49 -9.89
N HIS A 88 -3.39 8.44 -10.61
CA HIS A 88 -4.05 9.21 -11.66
C HIS A 88 -4.01 8.42 -12.98
N TYR A 89 -4.86 7.41 -13.08
CA TYR A 89 -4.94 6.59 -14.28
C TYR A 89 -5.66 7.34 -15.42
N ARG A 90 -5.25 7.04 -16.65
CA ARG A 90 -5.82 7.64 -17.86
C ARG A 90 -7.35 7.48 -17.96
N SER A 91 -7.87 6.37 -17.45
CA SER A 91 -9.31 6.10 -17.40
C SER A 91 -10.10 7.05 -16.49
N GLY A 92 -9.43 7.84 -15.64
CA GLY A 92 -10.08 8.67 -14.62
C GLY A 92 -10.75 7.85 -13.49
N LYS A 93 -10.73 6.52 -13.58
CA LYS A 93 -11.32 5.63 -12.58
C LYS A 93 -10.41 5.55 -11.35
N LYS A 94 -11.01 5.60 -10.17
CA LYS A 94 -10.26 5.41 -8.92
C LYS A 94 -9.79 3.96 -8.81
N PRO A 95 -8.54 3.71 -8.35
CA PRO A 95 -8.10 2.36 -8.06
C PRO A 95 -8.95 1.75 -6.93
N LYS A 96 -9.35 0.50 -7.10
CA LYS A 96 -9.95 -0.32 -6.05
C LYS A 96 -8.84 -0.96 -5.24
N VAL A 97 -8.95 -0.94 -3.91
CA VAL A 97 -8.00 -1.58 -3.01
C VAL A 97 -8.78 -2.44 -2.01
N THR A 98 -8.57 -3.75 -2.07
CA THR A 98 -9.06 -4.67 -1.04
C THR A 98 -7.95 -4.86 0.00
N ILE A 99 -8.20 -4.41 1.22
CA ILE A 99 -7.23 -4.47 2.31
C ILE A 99 -7.59 -5.59 3.27
N ILE A 100 -6.63 -6.47 3.54
CA ILE A 100 -6.78 -7.62 4.44
C ILE A 100 -5.81 -7.44 5.61
N ASP A 101 -6.34 -7.26 6.80
CA ASP A 101 -5.55 -7.19 8.04
C ASP A 101 -6.45 -7.51 9.23
N ARG A 102 -5.88 -8.10 10.28
CA ARG A 102 -6.60 -8.43 11.51
C ARG A 102 -7.16 -7.22 12.26
N ASN A 103 -6.59 -6.04 12.06
CA ASN A 103 -6.97 -4.79 12.73
C ASN A 103 -7.32 -3.70 11.71
N VAL A 104 -7.73 -4.10 10.50
CA VAL A 104 -7.91 -3.18 9.36
C VAL A 104 -8.86 -2.02 9.65
N LYS A 105 -9.95 -2.25 10.36
CA LYS A 105 -10.94 -1.21 10.65
C LYS A 105 -10.37 -0.06 11.46
N GLN A 106 -9.57 -0.39 12.49
CA GLN A 106 -8.91 0.61 13.31
C GLN A 106 -7.83 1.35 12.51
N GLN A 107 -6.95 0.60 11.86
CA GLN A 107 -5.83 1.16 11.08
C GLN A 107 -6.33 2.03 9.92
N TRP A 108 -7.38 1.59 9.21
CA TRP A 108 -8.00 2.38 8.16
C TRP A 108 -8.59 3.69 8.68
N ARG A 109 -9.31 3.66 9.81
CA ARG A 109 -9.85 4.86 10.46
C ARG A 109 -8.74 5.86 10.79
N GLU A 110 -7.65 5.39 11.43
CA GLU A 110 -6.50 6.22 11.77
C GLU A 110 -5.85 6.84 10.52
N MET A 111 -5.74 6.07 9.42
CA MET A 111 -5.23 6.58 8.15
C MET A 111 -6.12 7.65 7.54
N VAL A 112 -7.43 7.45 7.51
CA VAL A 112 -8.39 8.42 6.97
C VAL A 112 -8.40 9.70 7.80
N GLU A 113 -8.32 9.59 9.13
CA GLU A 113 -8.19 10.76 10.01
C GLU A 113 -6.89 11.54 9.75
N ALA A 114 -5.80 10.83 9.47
CA ALA A 114 -4.52 11.45 9.15
C ALA A 114 -4.48 12.03 7.74
N TYR A 115 -5.17 11.39 6.79
CA TYR A 115 -5.23 11.71 5.36
C TYR A 115 -6.65 11.63 4.81
N PRO A 116 -7.50 12.63 5.08
CA PRO A 116 -8.88 12.66 4.58
C PRO A 116 -9.00 12.49 3.06
N PRO A 117 -8.07 12.99 2.22
CA PRO A 117 -8.13 12.78 0.77
C PRO A 117 -8.14 11.32 0.31
N LEU A 118 -7.68 10.36 1.13
CA LEU A 118 -7.73 8.95 0.77
C LEU A 118 -9.11 8.48 0.35
N MET A 119 -10.17 8.95 1.02
CA MET A 119 -11.56 8.61 0.70
C MET A 119 -11.98 9.03 -0.72
N THR A 120 -11.33 10.07 -1.25
CA THR A 120 -11.64 10.58 -2.59
C THR A 120 -10.75 10.01 -3.67
N LEU A 121 -9.56 9.55 -3.33
CA LEU A 121 -8.53 9.10 -4.27
C LEU A 121 -8.59 7.61 -4.57
N VAL A 122 -9.02 6.79 -3.62
CA VAL A 122 -9.07 5.33 -3.75
C VAL A 122 -10.44 4.80 -3.31
N GLN A 123 -10.87 3.69 -3.90
CA GLN A 123 -12.03 2.93 -3.46
C GLN A 123 -11.54 1.78 -2.59
N VAL A 124 -11.81 1.80 -1.29
CA VAL A 124 -11.30 0.82 -0.35
C VAL A 124 -12.40 -0.12 0.13
N GLU A 125 -12.08 -1.42 0.09
CA GLU A 125 -12.82 -2.49 0.77
C GLU A 125 -11.92 -3.09 1.84
N THR A 126 -12.44 -3.29 3.05
CA THR A 126 -11.66 -3.83 4.16
C THR A 126 -12.17 -5.20 4.57
N GLN A 127 -11.24 -6.14 4.76
CA GLN A 127 -11.51 -7.50 5.24
C GLN A 127 -10.73 -7.70 6.56
N GLU A 128 -11.47 -7.82 7.67
CA GLU A 128 -10.88 -8.03 8.99
C GLU A 128 -10.63 -9.52 9.20
N LEU A 129 -9.50 -9.99 8.67
CA LEU A 129 -9.08 -11.39 8.68
C LEU A 129 -7.59 -11.47 8.97
N ARG A 130 -7.19 -12.57 9.59
CA ARG A 130 -5.78 -12.96 9.61
C ARG A 130 -5.42 -13.60 8.30
N ILE A 131 -4.18 -13.41 7.85
CA ILE A 131 -3.72 -13.97 6.57
C ILE A 131 -3.84 -15.51 6.53
N GLU A 132 -3.71 -16.17 7.71
CA GLU A 132 -3.83 -17.62 7.85
C GLU A 132 -5.28 -18.13 7.74
N GLU A 133 -6.25 -17.26 7.95
CA GLU A 133 -7.69 -17.56 7.91
C GLU A 133 -8.30 -17.39 6.51
N VAL A 134 -7.50 -16.85 5.57
CA VAL A 134 -7.95 -16.63 4.19
C VAL A 134 -8.15 -17.98 3.49
N SER A 135 -9.36 -18.20 3.03
CA SER A 135 -9.75 -19.44 2.31
C SER A 135 -9.58 -19.30 0.80
N GLU A 136 -9.58 -20.43 0.09
CA GLU A 136 -9.59 -20.44 -1.38
C GLU A 136 -10.79 -19.70 -1.95
N SER A 137 -11.96 -19.83 -1.33
CA SER A 137 -13.18 -19.14 -1.75
C SER A 137 -13.09 -17.62 -1.59
N ASP A 138 -12.33 -17.12 -0.60
CA ASP A 138 -12.07 -15.70 -0.48
C ASP A 138 -11.17 -15.21 -1.63
N VAL A 139 -10.12 -15.98 -1.93
CA VAL A 139 -9.22 -15.67 -3.04
C VAL A 139 -9.98 -15.69 -4.37
N ASP A 140 -10.81 -16.69 -4.61
CA ASP A 140 -11.62 -16.80 -5.84
C ASP A 140 -12.54 -15.60 -6.01
N ARG A 141 -13.20 -15.16 -4.95
CA ARG A 141 -14.05 -13.97 -4.97
C ARG A 141 -13.26 -12.73 -5.38
N TRP A 142 -12.03 -12.54 -4.88
CA TRP A 142 -11.21 -11.36 -5.23
C TRP A 142 -10.60 -11.44 -6.62
N LEU A 143 -10.12 -12.63 -7.02
CA LEU A 143 -9.48 -12.81 -8.32
C LEU A 143 -10.48 -12.76 -9.49
N PHE A 144 -11.72 -13.20 -9.25
CA PHE A 144 -12.68 -13.48 -10.33
C PHE A 144 -13.97 -12.67 -10.26
N ASP A 145 -13.98 -11.61 -9.45
CA ASP A 145 -15.06 -10.61 -9.38
C ASP A 145 -15.14 -9.80 -10.69
N GLU A 146 -16.18 -8.97 -10.85
CA GLU A 146 -16.37 -8.06 -12.00
C GLU A 146 -15.15 -7.18 -12.30
N LYS A 147 -14.35 -6.89 -11.27
CA LYS A 147 -13.08 -6.17 -11.38
C LYS A 147 -11.94 -7.07 -10.90
N PRO A 148 -11.35 -7.89 -11.79
CA PRO A 148 -10.31 -8.81 -11.41
C PRO A 148 -9.10 -8.09 -10.79
N VAL A 149 -8.45 -8.76 -9.84
CA VAL A 149 -7.25 -8.23 -9.19
C VAL A 149 -6.12 -8.11 -10.21
N THR A 150 -5.53 -6.93 -10.30
CA THR A 150 -4.39 -6.65 -11.19
C THR A 150 -3.05 -6.88 -10.51
N MET A 151 -2.98 -6.67 -9.19
CA MET A 151 -1.75 -6.86 -8.41
C MET A 151 -2.08 -7.18 -6.95
N ALA A 152 -1.26 -8.00 -6.31
CA ALA A 152 -1.31 -8.26 -4.88
C ALA A 152 0.02 -7.90 -4.22
N TYR A 153 -0.02 -7.13 -3.14
CA TYR A 153 1.13 -6.88 -2.27
C TYR A 153 0.88 -7.50 -0.90
N VAL A 154 1.80 -8.37 -0.50
CA VAL A 154 1.71 -9.09 0.77
C VAL A 154 2.85 -8.62 1.66
N CYS A 155 2.52 -7.89 2.73
CA CYS A 155 3.49 -7.16 3.54
C CYS A 155 3.20 -7.26 5.05
N THR A 156 2.80 -8.44 5.51
CA THR A 156 2.70 -8.70 6.94
C THR A 156 4.09 -8.91 7.55
N LYS A 157 4.18 -8.93 8.89
CA LYS A 157 5.44 -9.21 9.58
C LYS A 157 5.82 -10.70 9.56
N ASP A 158 4.89 -11.59 9.24
CA ASP A 158 5.11 -13.02 9.16
C ASP A 158 5.48 -13.43 7.73
N GLU A 159 6.75 -13.65 7.48
CA GLU A 159 7.28 -14.02 6.16
C GLU A 159 6.74 -15.36 5.66
N ILE A 160 6.52 -16.32 6.58
CA ILE A 160 6.01 -17.64 6.22
C ILE A 160 4.54 -17.53 5.79
N ALA A 161 3.74 -16.76 6.54
CA ALA A 161 2.36 -16.48 6.18
C ALA A 161 2.27 -15.74 4.83
N ASN A 162 3.16 -14.78 4.58
CA ASN A 162 3.25 -14.07 3.31
C ASN A 162 3.51 -15.04 2.14
N LEU A 163 4.48 -15.95 2.29
CA LEU A 163 4.80 -16.94 1.25
C LEU A 163 3.66 -17.93 1.02
N ARG A 164 3.00 -18.41 2.09
CA ARG A 164 1.84 -19.31 1.98
C ARG A 164 0.69 -18.65 1.23
N PHE A 165 0.39 -17.41 1.56
CA PHE A 165 -0.66 -16.66 0.87
C PHE A 165 -0.31 -16.40 -0.61
N ALA A 166 0.92 -16.01 -0.91
CA ALA A 166 1.37 -15.85 -2.30
C ALA A 166 1.22 -17.15 -3.09
N ARG A 167 1.59 -18.30 -2.50
CA ARG A 167 1.40 -19.62 -3.10
C ARG A 167 -0.08 -19.93 -3.33
N LEU A 168 -0.95 -19.61 -2.38
CA LEU A 168 -2.39 -19.79 -2.53
C LEU A 168 -2.92 -19.01 -3.74
N LEU A 169 -2.54 -17.73 -3.88
CA LEU A 169 -2.90 -16.92 -5.04
C LEU A 169 -2.46 -17.54 -6.36
N VAL A 170 -1.19 -17.94 -6.44
CA VAL A 170 -0.62 -18.56 -7.67
C VAL A 170 -1.35 -19.85 -8.03
N ASN A 171 -1.60 -20.73 -7.04
CA ASN A 171 -2.30 -21.98 -7.28
C ASN A 171 -3.71 -21.76 -7.82
N ARG A 172 -4.44 -20.76 -7.31
CA ARG A 172 -5.81 -20.44 -7.78
C ARG A 172 -5.82 -19.88 -9.20
N ILE A 173 -4.85 -19.03 -9.53
CA ILE A 173 -4.69 -18.51 -10.90
C ILE A 173 -4.39 -19.66 -11.88
N GLN A 174 -3.42 -20.54 -11.56
CA GLN A 174 -3.04 -21.66 -12.41
C GLN A 174 -4.16 -22.69 -12.59
N ALA A 175 -4.95 -22.96 -11.54
CA ALA A 175 -6.07 -23.90 -11.62
C ALA A 175 -7.10 -23.45 -12.66
N ARG A 176 -7.35 -22.14 -12.77
CA ARG A 176 -8.32 -21.59 -13.72
C ARG A 176 -7.81 -21.59 -15.17
N ASP A 177 -6.51 -21.35 -15.36
CA ASP A 177 -5.92 -21.34 -16.72
C ASP A 177 -5.88 -22.75 -17.32
N SER A 178 -6.20 -23.79 -16.52
CA SER A 178 -6.20 -25.20 -16.93
C SER A 178 -7.59 -25.76 -17.26
N ASP A 179 -8.65 -25.01 -16.93
CA ASP A 179 -10.06 -25.32 -17.24
C ASP A 179 -10.53 -24.56 -18.50
#